data_bbb4b5d6622d16cfdeb1403dbc3630e2
#
_entry.id   bbb4b5d6622d16cfdeb1403dbc3630e2
#
_cell.length_a   1.000
_cell.length_b   1.000
_cell.length_c   1.000
_cell.angle_alpha   90.00
_cell.angle_beta   90.00
_cell.angle_gamma   90.00
#
_symmetry.space_group_name_H-M   'P 1'
#
loop_
_entity.id
_entity.type
_entity.pdbx_description
1 polymer ?
#
loop_
_entity_poly.entity_id
_entity_poly.type
_entity_poly.pdbx_seq_one_letter_code
_entity_poly.pdbx_strand_id
1 'polypeptide(L)' 'MTTRKPHAESRAQMRKGIITHGTRLLEKHGHAGLSLREVARSMGVAPSALYRHVKNRDELLTVLLVESFNRVADHVEKAT' A
#
# COMPACT_ATOMS: atom_id res chain seq x y z
N MET A 1 4.41 -24.99 14.24
CA MET A 1 4.33 -24.24 14.27
C MET A 1 4.81 -23.36 13.46
N THR A 2 4.55 -22.44 13.39
CA THR A 2 4.89 -21.65 12.56
C THR A 2 5.86 -20.80 12.83
N THR A 3 6.78 -20.71 12.12
CA THR A 3 7.72 -19.87 12.37
C THR A 3 7.54 -18.77 11.58
N ARG A 4 7.61 -17.64 12.01
CA ARG A 4 7.46 -16.53 11.34
C ARG A 4 8.71 -15.98 10.92
N LYS A 5 8.82 -15.39 9.81
CA LYS A 5 9.89 -14.66 9.40
C LYS A 5 9.57 -13.32 9.64
N PRO A 6 9.72 -12.80 10.73
CA PRO A 6 9.16 -11.57 11.16
C PRO A 6 9.44 -10.38 10.29
N HIS A 7 10.66 -10.20 9.86
CA HIS A 7 10.96 -9.00 9.10
C HIS A 7 10.40 -9.03 7.70
N ALA A 8 10.57 -10.13 7.01
CA ALA A 8 10.07 -10.22 5.65
C ALA A 8 8.57 -10.21 5.61
N GLU A 9 7.97 -10.96 6.52
CA GLU A 9 6.54 -11.04 6.57
C GLU A 9 5.91 -9.73 6.97
N SER A 10 6.51 -9.05 7.93
CA SER A 10 6.00 -7.77 8.38
C SER A 10 6.04 -6.74 7.27
N ARG A 11 7.11 -6.72 6.52
CA ARG A 11 7.23 -5.79 5.42
C ARG A 11 6.22 -6.07 4.34
N ALA A 12 6.04 -7.35 4.02
CA ALA A 12 5.08 -7.72 3.00
C ALA A 12 3.67 -7.36 3.43
N GLN A 13 3.34 -7.58 4.67
CA GLN A 13 2.03 -7.25 5.17
C GLN A 13 1.81 -5.75 5.24
N MET A 14 2.84 -5.02 5.64
CA MET A 14 2.73 -3.57 5.70
C MET A 14 2.51 -3.02 4.30
N ARG A 15 3.27 -3.49 3.34
CA ARG A 15 3.12 -3.03 1.97
C ARG A 15 1.73 -3.35 1.43
N LYS A 16 1.26 -4.54 1.70
CA LYS A 16 -0.06 -4.95 1.27
C LYS A 16 -1.14 -4.06 1.89
N GLY A 17 -0.99 -3.75 3.16
CA GLY A 17 -1.93 -2.87 3.83
C GLY A 17 -1.92 -1.48 3.25
N ILE A 18 -0.72 -0.96 2.97
CA ILE A 18 -0.58 0.36 2.38
C ILE A 18 -1.30 0.41 1.04
N ILE A 19 -1.10 -0.60 0.22
CA ILE A 19 -1.71 -0.65 -1.09
C ILE A 19 -3.22 -0.77 -0.97
N THR A 20 -3.69 -1.66 -0.14
CA THR A 20 -5.12 -1.88 0.03
C THR A 20 -5.82 -0.64 0.56
N HIS A 21 -5.31 -0.09 1.64
CA HIS A 21 -5.96 1.06 2.25
C HIS A 21 -5.75 2.33 1.44
N GLY A 22 -4.57 2.46 0.84
CA GLY A 22 -4.28 3.61 0.01
C GLY A 22 -5.18 3.66 -1.21
N THR A 23 -5.35 2.53 -1.87
CA THR A 23 -6.21 2.46 -3.04
C THR A 23 -7.64 2.78 -2.67
N ARG A 24 -8.09 2.26 -1.55
CA ARG A 24 -9.44 2.51 -1.09
C ARG A 24 -9.67 4.00 -0.82
N LEU A 25 -8.72 4.64 -0.17
CA LEU A 25 -8.85 6.05 0.12
C LEU A 25 -8.78 6.88 -1.15
N LEU A 26 -7.94 6.46 -2.07
CA LEU A 26 -7.81 7.16 -3.34
C LEU A 26 -9.12 7.09 -4.12
N GLU A 27 -9.75 5.95 -4.13
CA GLU A 27 -11.02 5.77 -4.82
C GLU A 27 -12.12 6.58 -4.16
N LYS A 28 -12.06 6.65 -2.85
CA LYS A 28 -13.10 7.34 -2.13
C LYS A 28 -12.98 8.85 -2.15
N HIS A 29 -11.78 9.35 -1.97
CA HIS A 29 -11.55 10.78 -1.82
C HIS A 29 -10.73 11.42 -2.92
N GLY A 30 -10.18 10.64 -3.79
CA GLY A 30 -9.34 11.17 -4.86
C GLY A 30 -7.97 11.56 -4.35
N HIS A 31 -7.17 12.13 -5.24
CA HIS A 31 -5.82 12.51 -4.91
C HIS A 31 -5.74 13.50 -3.76
N ALA A 32 -6.66 14.41 -3.72
CA ALA A 32 -6.63 15.45 -2.71
C ALA A 32 -6.82 14.90 -1.30
N GLY A 33 -7.57 13.83 -1.19
CA GLY A 33 -7.84 13.26 0.11
C GLY A 33 -6.86 12.19 0.56
N LEU A 34 -5.89 11.89 -0.29
CA LEU A 34 -4.95 10.84 0.05
C LEU A 34 -3.79 11.41 0.86
N SER A 35 -3.50 10.82 2.00
CA SER A 35 -2.37 11.24 2.80
C SER A 35 -1.85 10.03 3.56
N LEU A 36 -0.57 10.09 3.90
CA LEU A 36 0.06 9.01 4.65
C LEU A 36 -0.59 8.84 6.01
N ARG A 37 -0.95 9.95 6.61
CA ARG A 37 -1.58 9.92 7.91
C ARG A 37 -2.93 9.20 7.85
N GLU A 38 -3.70 9.47 6.81
CA GLU A 38 -4.99 8.82 6.65
C GLU A 38 -4.83 7.33 6.40
N VAL A 39 -3.82 6.97 5.62
CA VAL A 39 -3.56 5.56 5.36
C VAL A 39 -3.18 4.86 6.65
N ALA A 40 -2.30 5.47 7.43
CA ALA A 40 -1.88 4.89 8.69
C ALA A 40 -3.05 4.73 9.63
N ARG A 41 -3.91 5.72 9.67
CA ARG A 41 -5.07 5.68 10.53
C ARG A 41 -6.00 4.56 10.09
N SER A 42 -6.23 4.44 8.81
CA SER A 42 -7.06 3.40 8.26
C SER A 42 -6.51 2.01 8.58
N MET A 43 -5.21 1.88 8.57
CA MET A 43 -4.56 0.62 8.86
C MET A 43 -4.45 0.33 10.35
N GLY A 44 -4.66 1.34 11.17
CA GLY A 44 -4.53 1.16 12.60
C GLY A 44 -3.09 1.14 13.07
N VAL A 45 -2.19 1.80 12.34
CA VAL A 45 -0.79 1.86 12.72
C VAL A 45 -0.35 3.30 12.89
N ALA A 46 0.76 3.48 13.57
CA ALA A 46 1.30 4.81 13.78
C ALA A 46 1.87 5.34 12.46
N PRO A 47 1.75 6.63 12.20
CA PRO A 47 2.31 7.19 10.97
C PRO A 47 3.80 6.95 10.83
N SER A 48 4.53 6.90 11.94
CA SER A 48 5.96 6.64 11.87
C SER A 48 6.27 5.29 11.27
N ALA A 49 5.40 4.30 11.50
CA ALA A 49 5.60 2.99 10.93
C ALA A 49 5.47 3.06 9.41
N LEU A 50 4.56 3.89 8.95
CA LEU A 50 4.35 4.04 7.54
C LEU A 50 5.51 4.76 6.88
N TYR A 51 6.05 5.77 7.54
CA TYR A 51 7.15 6.54 6.98
C TYR A 51 8.40 5.70 6.75
N ARG A 52 8.49 4.57 7.36
CA ARG A 52 9.61 3.69 7.11
C ARG A 52 9.52 3.04 5.74
N HIS A 53 8.32 2.93 5.22
CA HIS A 53 8.08 2.28 3.94
C HIS A 53 7.85 3.28 2.83
N VAL A 54 7.18 4.38 3.16
CA VAL A 54 6.84 5.39 2.17
C VAL A 54 7.17 6.71 2.77
N LYS A 55 8.11 7.43 2.19
CA LYS A 55 8.59 8.66 2.76
C LYS A 55 7.67 9.85 2.61
N ASN A 56 6.96 9.90 1.53
CA ASN A 56 6.07 11.02 1.32
C ASN A 56 4.90 10.61 0.45
N ARG A 57 4.02 11.56 0.21
CA ARG A 57 2.82 11.28 -0.54
C ARG A 57 3.09 10.87 -1.97
N ASP A 58 4.12 11.47 -2.57
CA ASP A 58 4.48 11.13 -3.94
C ASP A 58 4.90 9.69 -4.05
N GLU A 59 5.65 9.21 -3.09
CA GLU A 59 6.05 7.81 -3.08
C GLU A 59 4.85 6.91 -2.92
N LEU A 60 3.93 7.33 -2.09
CA LEU A 60 2.71 6.57 -1.88
C LEU A 60 1.95 6.43 -3.19
N LEU A 61 1.79 7.53 -3.90
CA LEU A 61 1.10 7.48 -5.18
C LEU A 61 1.82 6.58 -6.17
N THR A 62 3.15 6.66 -6.16
CA THR A 62 3.94 5.82 -7.05
C THR A 62 3.71 4.35 -6.76
N VAL A 63 3.70 3.98 -5.50
CA VAL A 63 3.48 2.60 -5.11
C VAL A 63 2.10 2.13 -5.58
N LEU A 64 1.10 2.96 -5.40
CA LEU A 64 -0.24 2.59 -5.80
C LEU A 64 -0.36 2.44 -7.30
N LEU A 65 0.29 3.33 -8.04
CA LEU A 65 0.26 3.26 -9.49
C LEU A 65 0.98 2.04 -10.02
N VAL A 66 2.13 1.76 -9.45
CA VAL A 66 2.91 0.60 -9.88
C VAL A 66 2.12 -0.68 -9.64
N GLU A 67 1.47 -0.74 -8.51
CA GLU A 67 0.69 -1.93 -8.18
C GLU A 67 -0.49 -2.06 -9.13
N SER A 68 -1.09 -0.95 -9.49
CA SER A 68 -2.19 -0.94 -10.40
C SER A 68 -1.77 -1.47 -11.76
N PHE A 69 -0.62 -1.02 -12.23
CA PHE A 69 -0.09 -1.48 -13.49
C PHE A 69 0.24 -2.95 -13.47
N ASN A 70 0.83 -3.40 -12.40
CA ASN A 70 1.18 -4.81 -12.26
C ASN A 70 -0.04 -5.67 -12.30
N ARG A 71 -1.10 -5.19 -11.70
CA ARG A 71 -2.33 -5.93 -11.67
C ARG A 71 -2.94 -6.05 -13.05
N VAL A 72 -2.92 -4.96 -13.79
CA VAL A 72 -3.45 -4.96 -15.14
C VAL A 72 -2.65 -5.87 -16.04
N ALA A 73 -1.34 -5.78 -15.95
CA ALA A 73 -0.47 -6.60 -16.75
C ALA A 73 -0.70 -8.08 -16.48
N ASP A 74 -0.82 -8.40 -15.21
CA ASP A 74 -1.04 -9.77 -14.80
C ASP A 74 -2.36 -10.29 -15.35
N HIS A 75 -3.37 -9.46 -15.29
CA HIS A 75 -4.68 -9.81 -15.78
C HIS A 75 -4.65 -10.05 -17.29
N VAL A 76 -3.96 -9.21 -18.00
CA VAL A 76 -3.87 -9.35 -19.44
C VAL A 76 -3.14 -10.62 -19.81
N GLU A 77 -2.10 -10.93 -19.10
CA GLU A 77 -1.37 -12.14 -19.34
C GLU A 77 -2.23 -13.38 -19.15
N LYS A 78 -3.03 -13.34 -18.14
CA LYS A 78 -3.90 -14.47 -17.88
C LYS A 78 -4.95 -14.61 -18.93
N ALA A 79 -5.38 -13.55 -19.49
CA ALA A 79 -6.42 -13.57 -20.49
C ALA A 79 -5.92 -14.22 -21.76
N THR A 80 -4.64 -14.20 -21.98
CA THR A 80 -4.13 -14.87 -23.15
C THR A 80 -3.90 -16.35 -22.84
#